data_57bbbef332850f38cba87517d55cba8b
#
_entry.id   57bbbef332850f38cba87517d55cba8b
#
_cell.length_a   1.000
_cell.length_b   1.000
_cell.length_c   1.000
_cell.angle_alpha   90.00
_cell.angle_beta   90.00
_cell.angle_gamma   90.00
#
_symmetry.space_group_name_H-M   'P 1'
#
loop_
_entity.id
_entity.type
_entity.pdbx_description
1 polymer ?
#
loop_
_entity_poly.entity_id
_entity_poly.type
_entity_poly.pdbx_seq_one_letter_code
_entity_poly.pdbx_strand_id
1 'polypeptide(L)'
;MSVRAVPGGVLVEVRVRPRSRPGWEIAAGSLVIRVAAAPVGGAATEEARHALAKALGVTPSRVSLHRGERSRTKVFTAAGVDAEEARAALRMATGGRPGAAGPGAVA
;
A
#
# COMPACT_ATOMS: atom_id res chain seq x y z
N MET A 1 2.09 -4.32 -9.69
CA MET A 1 2.03 -4.37 -8.22
C MET A 1 3.10 -5.34 -7.73
N SER A 2 3.91 -4.88 -6.79
CA SER A 2 5.04 -5.68 -6.30
C SER A 2 4.79 -6.15 -4.87
N VAL A 3 4.32 -7.37 -4.75
CA VAL A 3 4.12 -8.05 -3.46
C VAL A 3 4.89 -9.35 -3.51
N ARG A 4 5.75 -9.56 -2.54
CA ARG A 4 6.61 -10.74 -2.54
C ARG A 4 6.59 -11.42 -1.19
N ALA A 5 6.43 -12.74 -1.20
CA ALA A 5 6.48 -13.54 0.02
C ALA A 5 7.91 -13.56 0.57
N VAL A 6 8.02 -13.39 1.89
CA VAL A 6 9.30 -13.53 2.60
C VAL A 6 9.02 -14.32 3.86
N PRO A 7 10.07 -14.83 4.54
CA PRO A 7 9.84 -15.53 5.79
C PRO A 7 9.08 -14.64 6.78
N GLY A 8 7.98 -15.14 7.29
CA GLY A 8 7.18 -14.43 8.28
C GLY A 8 6.19 -13.41 7.74
N GLY A 9 6.10 -13.21 6.42
CA GLY A 9 5.14 -12.24 5.91
C GLY A 9 5.38 -11.89 4.45
N VAL A 10 5.24 -10.60 4.13
CA VAL A 10 5.38 -10.12 2.75
C VAL A 10 6.18 -8.82 2.73
N LEU A 11 6.77 -8.55 1.57
CA LEU A 11 7.29 -7.22 1.21
C LEU A 11 6.32 -6.62 0.21
N VAL A 12 6.01 -5.34 0.40
CA VAL A 12 5.11 -4.60 -0.50
C VAL A 12 5.82 -3.33 -0.92
N GLU A 13 6.02 -3.17 -2.21
CA GLU A 13 6.61 -1.95 -2.74
C GLU A 13 5.50 -0.99 -3.13
N VAL A 14 5.59 0.25 -2.65
CA VAL A 14 4.61 1.28 -2.93
C VAL A 14 5.30 2.58 -3.27
N ARG A 15 4.64 3.41 -4.07
CA ARG A 15 5.03 4.80 -4.25
C ARG A 15 4.11 5.64 -3.38
N VAL A 16 4.67 6.61 -2.69
CA VAL A 16 3.90 7.50 -1.82
C VAL A 16 3.81 8.86 -2.49
N ARG A 17 2.59 9.36 -2.65
CA ARG A 17 2.35 10.69 -3.20
C ARG A 17 1.85 11.58 -2.07
N PRO A 18 2.71 12.47 -1.56
CA PRO A 18 2.34 13.33 -0.44
C PRO A 18 1.49 14.51 -0.90
N ARG A 19 0.93 15.23 0.05
CA ARG A 19 0.12 16.43 -0.19
C ARG A 19 -0.98 16.19 -1.20
N SER A 20 -1.65 15.04 -1.07
CA SER A 20 -2.68 14.61 -2.02
C SER A 20 -3.94 14.23 -1.27
N ARG A 21 -5.04 14.10 -2.00
CA ARG A 21 -6.24 13.51 -1.42
C ARG A 21 -5.93 12.05 -1.11
N PRO A 22 -6.13 11.60 0.13
CA PRO A 22 -5.82 10.22 0.50
C PRO A 22 -6.55 9.21 -0.38
N GLY A 23 -5.86 8.14 -0.73
CA GLY A 23 -6.44 7.07 -1.52
C GLY A 23 -5.38 6.18 -2.11
N TRP A 24 -5.84 5.27 -2.95
CA TRP A 24 -5.00 4.26 -3.60
C TRP A 24 -5.20 4.32 -5.10
N GLU A 25 -4.14 3.99 -5.82
CA GLU A 25 -4.26 3.83 -7.27
C GLU A 25 -3.13 2.93 -7.80
N ILE A 26 -3.33 2.43 -9.01
CA ILE A 26 -2.26 1.77 -9.76
C ILE A 26 -1.88 2.75 -10.86
N ALA A 27 -0.61 3.12 -10.93
CA ALA A 27 -0.12 4.02 -11.96
C ALA A 27 1.13 3.40 -12.58
N ALA A 28 1.10 3.20 -13.90
CA ALA A 28 2.21 2.59 -14.63
C ALA A 28 2.64 1.26 -14.00
N GLY A 29 1.68 0.47 -13.53
CA GLY A 29 1.96 -0.82 -12.91
C GLY A 29 2.43 -0.75 -11.47
N SER A 30 2.58 0.45 -10.92
CA SER A 30 3.03 0.62 -9.55
C SER A 30 1.86 0.90 -8.62
N LEU A 31 1.95 0.35 -7.42
CA LEU A 31 0.98 0.62 -6.38
C LEU A 31 1.30 1.99 -5.78
N VAL A 32 0.33 2.88 -5.78
CA VAL A 32 0.50 4.25 -5.28
C VAL A 32 -0.42 4.49 -4.10
N ILE A 33 0.15 4.99 -3.00
CA ILE A 33 -0.63 5.45 -1.86
C ILE A 33 -0.54 6.98 -1.85
N ARG A 34 -1.70 7.63 -2.00
CA ARG A 34 -1.77 9.08 -1.85
C ARG A 34 -2.02 9.37 -0.39
N VAL A 35 -1.26 10.31 0.17
CA VAL A 35 -1.40 10.72 1.57
C VAL A 35 -1.52 12.23 1.65
N ALA A 36 -2.22 12.70 2.66
CA ALA A 36 -2.41 14.14 2.87
C ALA A 36 -1.15 14.78 3.45
N ALA A 37 -0.39 14.04 4.23
CA ALA A 37 0.78 14.56 4.91
C ALA A 37 1.85 15.03 3.95
N ALA A 38 2.63 16.02 4.38
CA ALA A 38 3.81 16.46 3.66
C ALA A 38 4.96 15.47 3.88
N PRO A 39 5.93 15.41 2.95
CA PRO A 39 7.06 14.49 3.08
C PRO A 39 8.12 15.05 4.04
N VAL A 40 7.70 15.36 5.25
CA VAL A 40 8.55 16.01 6.25
C VAL A 40 8.45 15.22 7.55
N GLY A 41 9.60 14.94 8.16
CA GLY A 41 9.63 14.31 9.48
C GLY A 41 9.01 12.93 9.55
N GLY A 42 8.92 12.22 8.44
CA GLY A 42 8.34 10.89 8.41
C GLY A 42 6.82 10.84 8.41
N ALA A 43 6.15 12.00 8.36
CA ALA A 43 4.69 12.04 8.44
C ALA A 43 4.02 11.30 7.29
N ALA A 44 4.49 11.51 6.06
CA ALA A 44 3.91 10.84 4.91
C ALA A 44 4.15 9.33 4.96
N THR A 45 5.32 8.91 5.43
CA THR A 45 5.64 7.50 5.60
C THR A 45 4.72 6.86 6.62
N GLU A 46 4.47 7.54 7.75
CA GLU A 46 3.58 7.01 8.78
C GLU A 46 2.15 6.89 8.27
N GLU A 47 1.68 7.88 7.54
CA GLU A 47 0.33 7.80 7.00
C GLU A 47 0.22 6.64 6.00
N ALA A 48 1.23 6.45 5.16
CA ALA A 48 1.25 5.35 4.21
C ALA A 48 1.29 4.00 4.92
N ARG A 49 2.08 3.91 6.01
CA ARG A 49 2.16 2.68 6.80
C ARG A 49 0.80 2.30 7.38
N HIS A 50 0.11 3.28 7.94
CA HIS A 50 -1.23 3.05 8.49
C HIS A 50 -2.24 2.69 7.41
N ALA A 51 -2.16 3.33 6.25
CA ALA A 51 -3.05 3.02 5.14
C ALA A 51 -2.83 1.58 4.65
N LEU A 52 -1.56 1.16 4.57
CA LEU A 52 -1.24 -0.19 4.16
C LEU A 52 -1.74 -1.22 5.16
N ALA A 53 -1.55 -0.96 6.45
CA ALA A 53 -2.04 -1.86 7.49
C ALA A 53 -3.56 -2.02 7.40
N LYS A 54 -4.26 -0.91 7.21
CA LYS A 54 -5.71 -0.95 7.09
C LYS A 54 -6.15 -1.76 5.87
N ALA A 55 -5.49 -1.55 4.73
CA ALA A 55 -5.81 -2.28 3.51
C ALA A 55 -5.56 -3.78 3.68
N LEU A 56 -4.51 -4.15 4.39
CA LEU A 56 -4.18 -5.55 4.61
C LEU A 56 -4.97 -6.18 5.75
N GLY A 57 -5.73 -5.38 6.48
CA GLY A 57 -6.53 -5.91 7.59
C GLY A 57 -5.72 -6.28 8.82
N VAL A 58 -4.58 -5.63 9.03
CA VAL A 58 -3.73 -5.90 10.19
C VAL A 58 -3.49 -4.61 10.96
N THR A 59 -2.96 -4.75 12.18
CA THR A 59 -2.62 -3.58 12.98
C THR A 59 -1.37 -2.90 12.41
N PRO A 60 -1.25 -1.57 12.57
CA PRO A 60 -0.05 -0.87 12.08
C PRO A 60 1.25 -1.41 12.65
N SER A 61 1.22 -2.00 13.83
CA SER A 61 2.43 -2.57 14.44
C SER A 61 3.01 -3.74 13.64
N ARG A 62 2.21 -4.34 12.76
CA ARG A 62 2.69 -5.43 11.91
C ARG A 62 3.33 -4.94 10.62
N VAL A 63 3.21 -3.63 10.33
CA VAL A 63 3.73 -3.05 9.10
C VAL A 63 4.91 -2.16 9.46
N SER A 64 6.04 -2.38 8.81
CA SER A 64 7.26 -1.63 9.08
C SER A 64 7.90 -1.21 7.77
N LEU A 65 8.57 -0.05 7.80
CA LEU A 65 9.33 0.38 6.63
C LEU A 65 10.60 -0.45 6.55
N HIS A 66 10.81 -1.09 5.40
CA HIS A 66 11.99 -1.91 5.16
C HIS A 66 13.06 -1.11 4.41
N ARG A 67 12.65 -0.28 3.44
CA ARG A 67 13.59 0.46 2.62
C ARG A 67 12.91 1.68 2.01
N GLY A 68 13.69 2.69 1.65
CA GLY A 68 13.18 3.85 0.94
C GLY A 68 12.76 4.99 1.87
N GLU A 69 13.41 5.11 3.02
CA GLU A 69 13.04 6.10 4.02
C GLU A 69 12.95 7.51 3.45
N ARG A 70 13.88 7.87 2.54
CA ARG A 70 13.92 9.21 1.94
C ARG A 70 13.52 9.19 0.47
N SER A 71 12.86 8.14 0.05
CA SER A 71 12.45 7.97 -1.33
C SER A 71 10.93 7.98 -1.43
N ARG A 72 10.41 8.36 -2.60
CA ARG A 72 8.96 8.22 -2.85
C ARG A 72 8.57 6.76 -3.07
N THR A 73 9.53 5.92 -3.46
CA THR A 73 9.30 4.49 -3.57
C THR A 73 9.76 3.86 -2.26
N LYS A 74 8.83 3.19 -1.59
CA LYS A 74 9.09 2.59 -0.29
C LYS A 74 8.74 1.13 -0.32
N VAL A 75 9.49 0.33 0.45
CA VAL A 75 9.20 -1.08 0.62
C VAL A 75 8.85 -1.29 2.08
N PHE A 76 7.65 -1.79 2.32
CA PHE A 76 7.18 -2.13 3.67
C PHE A 76 7.19 -3.63 3.85
N THR A 77 7.44 -4.09 5.08
CA THR A 77 7.19 -5.47 5.46
C THR A 77 5.86 -5.52 6.19
N ALA A 78 5.13 -6.60 6.01
CA ALA A 78 3.92 -6.84 6.79
C ALA A 78 4.01 -8.26 7.37
N ALA A 79 4.08 -8.33 8.68
CA ALA A 79 4.24 -9.61 9.38
C ALA A 79 2.93 -10.38 9.43
N GLY A 80 3.01 -11.69 9.22
CA GLY A 80 1.86 -12.56 9.38
C GLY A 80 0.83 -12.46 8.26
N VAL A 81 1.22 -11.90 7.11
CA VAL A 81 0.33 -11.76 5.96
C VAL A 81 0.81 -12.68 4.85
N ASP A 82 -0.14 -13.39 4.25
CA ASP A 82 0.13 -14.24 3.10
C ASP A 82 0.15 -13.40 1.82
N ALA A 83 1.05 -13.74 0.90
CA ALA A 83 1.23 -12.95 -0.33
C ALA A 83 -0.04 -12.91 -1.18
N GLU A 84 -0.74 -14.05 -1.31
CA GLU A 84 -1.98 -14.07 -2.10
C GLU A 84 -3.07 -13.23 -1.46
N GLU A 85 -3.18 -13.31 -0.14
CA GLU A 85 -4.14 -12.49 0.57
C GLU A 85 -3.80 -11.02 0.46
N ALA A 86 -2.50 -10.69 0.52
CA ALA A 86 -2.06 -9.31 0.37
C ALA A 86 -2.42 -8.77 -1.01
N ARG A 87 -2.17 -9.55 -2.06
CA ARG A 87 -2.50 -9.13 -3.41
C ARG A 87 -4.00 -8.91 -3.58
N ALA A 88 -4.82 -9.80 -3.03
CA ALA A 88 -6.26 -9.66 -3.11
C ALA A 88 -6.73 -8.41 -2.38
N ALA A 89 -6.20 -8.17 -1.17
CA ALA A 89 -6.57 -7.01 -0.39
C ALA A 89 -6.18 -5.71 -1.08
N LEU A 90 -5.00 -5.68 -1.70
CA LEU A 90 -4.53 -4.48 -2.38
C LEU A 90 -5.29 -4.23 -3.68
N ARG A 91 -5.73 -5.28 -4.38
CA ARG A 91 -6.62 -5.10 -5.52
C ARG A 91 -7.92 -4.44 -5.09
N MET A 92 -8.47 -4.87 -3.95
CA MET A 92 -9.68 -4.25 -3.41
C MET A 92 -9.46 -2.79 -3.06
N ALA A 93 -8.32 -2.48 -2.45
CA ALA A 93 -8.01 -1.10 -2.06
C ALA A 93 -7.87 -0.18 -3.26
N THR A 94 -7.38 -0.71 -4.39
CA THR A 94 -7.17 0.08 -5.60
C THR A 94 -8.37 0.08 -6.54
N GLY A 95 -9.52 -0.34 -6.07
CA GLY A 95 -10.73 -0.38 -6.87
C GLY A 95 -11.13 -1.76 -7.31
N GLY A 96 -10.26 -2.73 -7.08
CA GLY A 96 -10.60 -4.14 -7.19
C GLY A 96 -10.77 -4.69 -8.57
N ARG A 97 -10.67 -3.88 -9.59
CA ARG A 97 -10.94 -4.43 -10.89
C ARG A 97 -10.18 -3.71 -11.97
N PRO A 98 -9.89 -4.45 -12.98
CA PRO A 98 -9.30 -3.86 -14.17
C PRO A 98 -10.32 -2.91 -14.74
N GLY A 99 -10.09 -1.77 -14.62
CA GLY A 99 -11.05 -0.79 -15.03
C GLY A 99 -12.32 -0.94 -14.31
N ALA A 100 -12.71 -1.18 -13.80
CA ALA A 100 -13.68 -1.25 -13.25
C ALA A 100 -14.49 -1.17 -12.72
N ALA A 101 -14.58 -1.10 -12.88
CA ALA A 101 -15.39 -1.31 -12.41
C ALA A 101 -16.01 -1.40 -11.90
N GLY A 102 -16.08 -1.23 -12.03
CA GLY A 102 -16.82 -1.66 -11.55
C GLY A 102 -17.38 -1.63 -11.05
N PRO A 103 -17.82 -1.37 -11.01
CA PRO A 103 -18.61 -1.75 -10.48
C PRO A 103 -19.17 -1.83 -10.23
N GLY A 104 -19.06 -1.67 -10.40
CA GLY A 104 -19.62 -2.12 -10.18
C GLY A 104 -19.74 -2.27 -10.19
N ALA A 105 -19.58 -2.20 -10.64
CA ALA A 105 -19.81 -2.74 -10.69
C ALA A 105 -20.11 -3.11 -10.70
N VAL A 106 -20.06 -3.19 -10.86
CA VAL A 106 -20.55 -3.87 -10.84
C VAL A 106 -20.97 -3.93 -10.73
N ALA A 107 -20.91 -3.82 -11.02
CA ALA A 107 -21.28 -4.11 -11.01
C ALA A 107 -21.62 -4.16 -10.87
#